data_40a3679e4bbcdb1a7062239361043a7a
#
_entry.id   40a3679e4bbcdb1a7062239361043a7a
#
_cell.length_a   1.000
_cell.length_b   1.000
_cell.length_c   1.000
_cell.angle_alpha   90.00
_cell.angle_beta   90.00
_cell.angle_gamma   90.00
#
_symmetry.space_group_name_H-M   'P 1'
#
loop_
_entity.id
_entity.type
_entity.pdbx_description
1 polymer ?
#
loop_
_entity_poly.entity_id
_entity_poly.type
_entity_poly.pdbx_seq_one_letter_code
_entity_poly.pdbx_strand_id
1 'polypeptide(L)'
;YLRERGLTTATQKAFRLGYAPDSRNALKEYLASRGVAKEQIEACGLVRHGDDIAVSYDWFRDRIMFPIEDRRGRVIAFGGRAMSPDVAAKYMNSPDTELFHKGDVLYNFARARAALGKEQAIIAVEGYMDVIALAQAGFANAVAPLGTALTENQMELLWRVSPEPVLCFDGDKA
;
A
#
# COMPACT_ATOMS: atom_id res chain seq x y z
N TYR A 1 -15.48 9.27 3.00
CA TYR A 1 -14.89 8.11 3.65
C TYR A 1 -13.64 8.45 4.49
N LEU A 2 -12.56 8.98 3.89
CA LEU A 2 -11.31 9.28 4.65
C LEU A 2 -11.55 10.28 5.78
N ARG A 3 -12.39 11.30 5.56
CA ARG A 3 -12.78 12.26 6.60
C ARG A 3 -13.63 11.62 7.70
N GLU A 4 -14.57 10.75 7.35
CA GLU A 4 -15.39 9.98 8.29
C GLU A 4 -14.52 9.02 9.13
N ARG A 5 -13.40 8.56 8.57
CA ARG A 5 -12.38 7.79 9.29
C ARG A 5 -11.40 8.65 10.08
N GLY A 6 -11.67 9.96 10.21
CA GLY A 6 -10.89 10.89 11.02
C GLY A 6 -9.59 11.38 10.39
N LEU A 7 -9.31 11.08 9.11
CA LEU A 7 -8.06 11.52 8.48
C LEU A 7 -8.13 12.97 8.02
N THR A 8 -7.20 13.78 8.51
CA THR A 8 -7.07 15.18 8.10
C THR A 8 -6.59 15.29 6.65
N THR A 9 -6.86 16.44 6.00
CA THR A 9 -6.35 16.71 4.65
C THR A 9 -4.82 16.72 4.60
N ALA A 10 -4.16 17.19 5.67
CA ALA A 10 -2.71 17.18 5.78
C ALA A 10 -2.16 15.74 5.77
N THR A 11 -2.75 14.85 6.55
CA THR A 11 -2.40 13.42 6.60
C THR A 11 -2.62 12.75 5.25
N GLN A 12 -3.78 12.98 4.60
CA GLN A 12 -4.06 12.43 3.28
C GLN A 12 -3.02 12.84 2.24
N LYS A 13 -2.59 14.11 2.25
CA LYS A 13 -1.51 14.62 1.38
C LYS A 13 -0.15 14.01 1.73
N ALA A 14 0.18 13.93 3.02
CA ALA A 14 1.44 13.37 3.48
C ALA A 14 1.61 11.90 3.04
N PHE A 15 0.55 11.11 3.10
CA PHE A 15 0.53 9.72 2.64
C PHE A 15 0.22 9.57 1.14
N ARG A 16 0.04 10.68 0.41
CA ARG A 16 -0.23 10.72 -1.04
C ARG A 16 -1.43 9.86 -1.42
N LEU A 17 -2.47 9.84 -0.57
CA LEU A 17 -3.67 9.04 -0.82
C LEU A 17 -4.38 9.55 -2.06
N GLY A 18 -4.83 8.62 -2.90
CA GLY A 18 -5.51 8.90 -4.15
C GLY A 18 -6.84 8.16 -4.28
N TYR A 19 -7.45 8.28 -5.45
CA TYR A 19 -8.64 7.55 -5.84
C TYR A 19 -8.53 7.04 -7.26
N ALA A 20 -8.76 5.75 -7.45
CA ALA A 20 -8.94 5.15 -8.75
C ALA A 20 -10.42 5.19 -9.13
N PRO A 21 -10.81 5.90 -10.21
CA PRO A 21 -12.20 6.03 -10.59
C PRO A 21 -12.81 4.68 -11.00
N ASP A 22 -14.13 4.60 -11.00
CA ASP A 22 -14.85 3.43 -11.54
C ASP A 22 -14.81 3.46 -13.08
N SER A 23 -13.65 3.12 -13.61
CA SER A 23 -13.39 3.06 -15.05
C SER A 23 -12.49 1.87 -15.37
N ARG A 24 -12.71 1.25 -16.52
CA ARG A 24 -11.86 0.15 -16.99
C ARG A 24 -10.52 0.63 -17.58
N ASN A 25 -10.42 1.88 -18.03
CA ASN A 25 -9.32 2.33 -18.87
C ASN A 25 -8.74 3.69 -18.47
N ALA A 26 -9.27 4.38 -17.47
CA ALA A 26 -8.89 5.76 -17.16
C ALA A 26 -7.38 5.92 -16.92
N LEU A 27 -6.77 5.05 -16.13
CA LEU A 27 -5.33 5.09 -15.86
C LEU A 27 -4.53 4.70 -17.11
N LYS A 28 -4.91 3.62 -17.76
CA LYS A 28 -4.23 3.13 -18.97
C LYS A 28 -4.21 4.18 -20.07
N GLU A 29 -5.35 4.80 -20.36
CA GLU A 29 -5.47 5.84 -21.38
C GLU A 29 -4.68 7.11 -20.99
N TYR A 30 -4.72 7.50 -19.72
CA TYR A 30 -3.93 8.63 -19.24
C TYR A 30 -2.43 8.39 -19.41
N LEU A 31 -1.92 7.22 -19.02
CA LEU A 31 -0.50 6.89 -19.16
C LEU A 31 -0.09 6.81 -20.63
N ALA A 32 -0.90 6.18 -21.47
CA ALA A 32 -0.67 6.11 -22.92
C ALA A 32 -0.61 7.51 -23.55
N SER A 33 -1.50 8.44 -23.14
CA SER A 33 -1.48 9.83 -23.61
C SER A 33 -0.23 10.60 -23.20
N ARG A 34 0.49 10.11 -22.16
CA ARG A 34 1.79 10.64 -21.70
C ARG A 34 2.98 9.94 -22.32
N GLY A 35 2.75 9.06 -23.31
CA GLY A 35 3.81 8.35 -24.02
C GLY A 35 4.40 7.16 -23.25
N VAL A 36 3.74 6.67 -22.17
CA VAL A 36 4.18 5.48 -21.46
C VAL A 36 3.85 4.25 -22.32
N ALA A 37 4.83 3.41 -22.57
CA ALA A 37 4.66 2.21 -23.39
C ALA A 37 3.75 1.18 -22.69
N LYS A 38 2.98 0.44 -23.49
CA LYS A 38 2.07 -0.60 -22.99
C LYS A 38 2.78 -1.61 -22.10
N GLU A 39 3.94 -2.07 -22.53
CA GLU A 39 4.77 -3.05 -21.82
C GLU A 39 5.19 -2.55 -20.44
N GLN A 40 5.47 -1.25 -20.30
CA GLN A 40 5.79 -0.63 -19.01
C GLN A 40 4.57 -0.59 -18.08
N ILE A 41 3.38 -0.27 -18.61
CA ILE A 41 2.13 -0.25 -17.85
C ILE A 41 1.81 -1.65 -17.33
N GLU A 42 1.99 -2.67 -18.16
CA GLU A 42 1.79 -4.08 -17.83
C GLU A 42 2.82 -4.58 -16.81
N ALA A 43 4.10 -4.31 -17.04
CA ALA A 43 5.20 -4.72 -16.15
C ALA A 43 5.09 -4.12 -14.74
N CYS A 44 4.51 -2.92 -14.60
CA CYS A 44 4.26 -2.29 -13.31
C CYS A 44 2.99 -2.82 -12.60
N GLY A 45 2.27 -3.77 -13.18
CA GLY A 45 1.05 -4.34 -12.60
C GLY A 45 -0.11 -3.33 -12.45
N LEU A 46 -0.16 -2.32 -13.33
CA LEU A 46 -1.19 -1.27 -13.30
C LEU A 46 -2.47 -1.68 -14.04
N VAL A 47 -2.38 -2.71 -14.86
CA VAL A 47 -3.49 -3.25 -15.66
C VAL A 47 -3.56 -4.76 -15.50
N ARG A 48 -4.76 -5.32 -15.69
CA ARG A 48 -4.94 -6.73 -15.94
C ARG A 48 -4.71 -7.01 -17.42
N HIS A 49 -3.84 -7.96 -17.70
CA HIS A 49 -3.50 -8.44 -19.03
C HIS A 49 -3.24 -9.95 -18.97
N GLY A 50 -3.20 -10.62 -20.12
CA GLY A 50 -2.94 -12.06 -20.24
C GLY A 50 -3.61 -12.61 -21.50
N ASP A 51 -3.34 -13.88 -21.81
CA ASP A 51 -3.82 -14.54 -23.04
C ASP A 51 -5.36 -14.60 -23.11
N ASP A 52 -6.04 -14.69 -21.97
CA ASP A 52 -7.50 -14.71 -21.86
C ASP A 52 -8.14 -13.31 -21.87
N ILE A 53 -7.34 -12.24 -21.94
CA ILE A 53 -7.81 -10.86 -21.85
C ILE A 53 -7.58 -10.15 -23.19
N ALA A 54 -8.62 -10.07 -24.01
CA ALA A 54 -8.54 -9.45 -25.33
C ALA A 54 -8.07 -7.99 -25.30
N VAL A 55 -8.47 -7.21 -24.28
CA VAL A 55 -8.05 -5.82 -24.06
C VAL A 55 -7.73 -5.63 -22.59
N SER A 56 -6.48 -5.25 -22.29
CA SER A 56 -6.06 -4.94 -20.91
C SER A 56 -6.90 -3.83 -20.30
N TYR A 57 -7.12 -3.88 -19.00
CA TYR A 57 -7.91 -2.90 -18.27
C TYR A 57 -7.30 -2.59 -16.90
N ASP A 58 -7.64 -1.43 -16.34
CA ASP A 58 -7.09 -0.93 -15.08
C ASP A 58 -7.27 -1.95 -13.93
N TRP A 59 -6.18 -2.21 -13.20
CA TRP A 59 -6.17 -3.14 -12.07
C TRP A 59 -7.07 -2.66 -10.93
N PHE A 60 -6.96 -1.37 -10.60
CA PHE A 60 -7.75 -0.76 -9.54
C PHE A 60 -8.91 0.05 -10.13
N ARG A 61 -10.11 -0.14 -9.58
CA ARG A 61 -11.33 0.58 -9.96
C ARG A 61 -12.19 0.83 -8.72
N ASP A 62 -12.77 2.02 -8.61
CA ASP A 62 -13.57 2.46 -7.46
C ASP A 62 -12.87 2.18 -6.12
N ARG A 63 -11.60 2.63 -6.01
CA ARG A 63 -10.78 2.37 -4.82
C ARG A 63 -10.04 3.61 -4.34
N ILE A 64 -9.95 3.75 -3.02
CA ILE A 64 -8.95 4.61 -2.39
C ILE A 64 -7.59 3.94 -2.55
N MET A 65 -6.60 4.74 -2.97
CA MET A 65 -5.27 4.26 -3.32
C MET A 65 -4.24 4.63 -2.26
N PHE A 66 -3.44 3.66 -1.89
CA PHE A 66 -2.33 3.77 -0.95
C PHE A 66 -1.02 3.45 -1.70
N PRO A 67 -0.14 4.45 -1.95
CA PRO A 67 1.16 4.17 -2.55
C PRO A 67 2.00 3.29 -1.63
N ILE A 68 2.58 2.22 -2.17
CA ILE A 68 3.52 1.35 -1.48
C ILE A 68 4.92 1.74 -1.94
N GLU A 69 5.79 2.03 -0.98
CA GLU A 69 7.13 2.54 -1.23
C GLU A 69 8.20 1.49 -0.89
N ASP A 70 9.30 1.50 -1.65
CA ASP A 70 10.50 0.75 -1.31
C ASP A 70 11.25 1.39 -0.12
N ARG A 71 12.36 0.77 0.29
CA ARG A 71 13.20 1.27 1.41
C ARG A 71 13.82 2.65 1.16
N ARG A 72 13.75 3.18 -0.07
CA ARG A 72 14.24 4.50 -0.49
C ARG A 72 13.12 5.51 -0.67
N GLY A 73 11.87 5.13 -0.41
CA GLY A 73 10.69 5.99 -0.57
C GLY A 73 10.21 6.14 -2.02
N ARG A 74 10.63 5.26 -2.93
CA ARG A 74 10.12 5.24 -4.30
C ARG A 74 8.88 4.37 -4.36
N VAL A 75 7.83 4.85 -5.03
CA VAL A 75 6.60 4.06 -5.23
C VAL A 75 6.89 2.89 -6.16
N ILE A 76 6.60 1.68 -5.71
CA ILE A 76 6.81 0.42 -6.43
C ILE A 76 5.51 -0.36 -6.65
N ALA A 77 4.45 -0.04 -5.93
CA ALA A 77 3.15 -0.69 -6.01
C ALA A 77 2.06 0.18 -5.37
N PHE A 78 0.84 -0.33 -5.36
CA PHE A 78 -0.30 0.30 -4.69
C PHE A 78 -1.12 -0.73 -3.92
N GLY A 79 -1.69 -0.28 -2.79
CA GLY A 79 -2.85 -0.89 -2.18
C GLY A 79 -4.12 -0.16 -2.58
N GLY A 80 -5.24 -0.86 -2.64
CA GLY A 80 -6.54 -0.27 -2.98
C GLY A 80 -7.65 -0.75 -2.06
N ARG A 81 -8.37 0.19 -1.42
CA ARG A 81 -9.55 -0.11 -0.61
C ARG A 81 -10.80 0.23 -1.39
N ALA A 82 -11.67 -0.76 -1.60
CA ALA A 82 -12.92 -0.59 -2.33
C ALA A 82 -13.86 0.42 -1.65
N MET A 83 -14.54 1.23 -2.46
CA MET A 83 -15.56 2.16 -1.99
C MET A 83 -16.90 1.45 -1.83
N SER A 84 -17.26 0.56 -2.76
CA SER A 84 -18.44 -0.26 -2.64
C SER A 84 -18.29 -1.33 -1.55
N PRO A 85 -19.34 -1.62 -0.76
CA PRO A 85 -19.36 -2.73 0.18
C PRO A 85 -19.50 -4.10 -0.50
N ASP A 86 -20.09 -4.15 -1.71
CA ASP A 86 -20.52 -5.37 -2.41
C ASP A 86 -19.40 -5.96 -3.30
N VAL A 87 -18.14 -5.87 -2.86
CA VAL A 87 -17.01 -6.42 -3.62
C VAL A 87 -16.38 -7.60 -2.89
N ALA A 88 -15.90 -8.58 -3.63
CA ALA A 88 -15.26 -9.78 -3.10
C ALA A 88 -14.03 -9.49 -2.22
N ALA A 89 -13.27 -8.43 -2.53
CA ALA A 89 -12.10 -8.03 -1.77
C ALA A 89 -12.17 -6.56 -1.38
N LYS A 90 -12.37 -6.29 -0.09
CA LYS A 90 -12.35 -4.94 0.48
C LYS A 90 -11.01 -4.24 0.27
N TYR A 91 -9.93 -4.96 0.47
CA TYR A 91 -8.55 -4.52 0.19
C TYR A 91 -7.92 -5.42 -0.85
N MET A 92 -7.15 -4.86 -1.75
CA MET A 92 -6.30 -5.58 -2.69
C MET A 92 -5.01 -4.79 -2.94
N ASN A 93 -3.94 -5.49 -3.27
CA ASN A 93 -2.67 -4.89 -3.64
C ASN A 93 -2.39 -5.06 -5.12
N SER A 94 -1.39 -4.35 -5.64
CA SER A 94 -0.80 -4.67 -6.94
C SER A 94 -0.42 -6.16 -6.99
N PRO A 95 -0.44 -6.78 -8.16
CA PRO A 95 0.14 -8.10 -8.34
C PRO A 95 1.65 -8.04 -8.08
N ASP A 96 2.27 -9.20 -7.85
CA ASP A 96 3.72 -9.29 -7.81
C ASP A 96 4.32 -8.90 -9.17
N THR A 97 5.41 -8.14 -9.14
CA THR A 97 6.14 -7.65 -10.32
C THR A 97 7.64 -7.74 -10.04
N GLU A 98 8.47 -7.40 -11.03
CA GLU A 98 9.93 -7.30 -10.82
C GLU A 98 10.31 -6.28 -9.72
N LEU A 99 9.46 -5.27 -9.49
CA LEU A 99 9.69 -4.23 -8.49
C LEU A 99 9.08 -4.53 -7.13
N PHE A 100 8.08 -5.40 -7.06
CA PHE A 100 7.24 -5.56 -5.89
C PHE A 100 6.88 -7.02 -5.61
N HIS A 101 7.27 -7.51 -4.45
CA HIS A 101 6.82 -8.75 -3.84
C HIS A 101 6.24 -8.44 -2.47
N LYS A 102 4.93 -8.65 -2.31
CA LYS A 102 4.18 -8.25 -1.12
C LYS A 102 4.74 -8.82 0.20
N GLY A 103 5.37 -10.01 0.14
CA GLY A 103 5.99 -10.66 1.30
C GLY A 103 7.32 -10.04 1.74
N ASP A 104 7.91 -9.16 0.93
CA ASP A 104 9.24 -8.58 1.16
C ASP A 104 9.19 -7.10 1.54
N VAL A 105 7.97 -6.53 1.59
CA VAL A 105 7.76 -5.09 1.78
C VAL A 105 6.81 -4.86 2.96
N LEU A 106 7.11 -3.87 3.77
CA LEU A 106 6.22 -3.32 4.80
C LEU A 106 5.73 -1.94 4.37
N TYR A 107 4.43 -1.70 4.47
CA TYR A 107 3.85 -0.38 4.24
C TYR A 107 4.44 0.66 5.19
N ASN A 108 4.76 1.83 4.68
CA ASN A 108 5.34 2.97 5.41
C ASN A 108 6.77 2.74 5.98
N PHE A 109 7.47 1.67 5.59
CA PHE A 109 8.76 1.32 6.20
C PHE A 109 9.83 2.42 6.06
N ALA A 110 9.94 3.06 4.89
CA ALA A 110 10.93 4.11 4.66
C ALA A 110 10.74 5.30 5.62
N ARG A 111 9.50 5.74 5.81
CA ARG A 111 9.15 6.86 6.71
C ARG A 111 9.26 6.46 8.17
N ALA A 112 8.78 5.28 8.53
CA ALA A 112 8.87 4.76 9.90
C ALA A 112 10.33 4.67 10.35
N ARG A 113 11.20 4.13 9.50
CA ARG A 113 12.64 4.08 9.77
C ARG A 113 13.28 5.46 9.93
N ALA A 114 12.89 6.42 9.09
CA ALA A 114 13.39 7.79 9.19
C ALA A 114 12.91 8.53 10.45
N ALA A 115 11.74 8.15 10.96
CA ALA A 115 11.15 8.73 12.17
C ALA A 115 11.63 8.06 13.47
N LEU A 116 12.30 6.90 13.41
CA LEU A 116 12.79 6.18 14.59
C LEU A 116 13.85 6.99 15.32
N GLY A 117 13.56 7.36 16.57
CA GLY A 117 14.54 7.85 17.52
C GLY A 117 15.38 6.70 18.10
N LYS A 118 16.48 7.05 18.80
CA LYS A 118 17.44 6.05 19.33
C LYS A 118 16.85 5.04 20.31
N GLU A 119 15.76 5.38 20.99
CA GLU A 119 15.12 4.56 22.03
C GLU A 119 13.69 4.12 21.63
N GLN A 120 13.29 4.35 20.39
CA GLN A 120 11.95 4.00 19.93
C GLN A 120 11.96 2.67 19.20
N ALA A 121 11.00 1.81 19.53
CA ALA A 121 10.74 0.59 18.79
C ALA A 121 9.85 0.87 17.56
N ILE A 122 10.03 0.10 16.48
CA ILE A 122 9.09 0.11 15.36
C ILE A 122 7.78 -0.57 15.80
N ILE A 123 6.65 -0.05 15.34
CA ILE A 123 5.32 -0.57 15.67
C ILE A 123 4.75 -1.26 14.42
N ALA A 124 4.51 -2.55 14.48
CA ALA A 124 3.84 -3.30 13.42
C ALA A 124 2.36 -3.46 13.74
N VAL A 125 1.49 -2.99 12.84
CA VAL A 125 0.03 -3.05 12.93
C VAL A 125 -0.55 -3.80 11.72
N GLU A 126 -1.87 -4.00 11.65
CA GLU A 126 -2.45 -4.86 10.62
C GLU A 126 -2.52 -4.23 9.24
N GLY A 127 -2.91 -2.97 9.13
CA GLY A 127 -3.28 -2.40 7.83
C GLY A 127 -2.90 -0.95 7.59
N TYR A 128 -3.20 -0.50 6.38
CA TYR A 128 -2.91 0.85 5.90
C TYR A 128 -3.50 1.94 6.81
N MET A 129 -4.75 1.77 7.20
CA MET A 129 -5.48 2.78 7.97
C MET A 129 -4.93 2.92 9.39
N ASP A 130 -4.48 1.81 9.98
CA ASP A 130 -3.91 1.80 11.33
C ASP A 130 -2.57 2.54 11.35
N VAL A 131 -1.71 2.27 10.36
CA VAL A 131 -0.46 3.02 10.17
C VAL A 131 -0.71 4.51 10.04
N ILE A 132 -1.67 4.91 9.19
CA ILE A 132 -1.95 6.32 8.91
C ILE A 132 -2.55 7.00 10.14
N ALA A 133 -3.45 6.32 10.87
CA ALA A 133 -4.05 6.84 12.09
C ALA A 133 -2.99 7.02 13.20
N LEU A 134 -2.10 6.05 13.39
CA LEU A 134 -0.99 6.17 14.33
C LEU A 134 -0.05 7.30 13.96
N ALA A 135 0.33 7.43 12.69
CA ALA A 135 1.19 8.52 12.24
C ALA A 135 0.53 9.89 12.47
N GLN A 136 -0.79 10.02 12.26
CA GLN A 136 -1.55 11.23 12.56
C GLN A 136 -1.58 11.54 14.08
N ALA A 137 -1.60 10.51 14.91
CA ALA A 137 -1.55 10.62 16.36
C ALA A 137 -0.13 10.87 16.91
N GLY A 138 0.90 10.98 16.03
CA GLY A 138 2.29 11.26 16.43
C GLY A 138 3.20 10.03 16.49
N PHE A 139 2.69 8.83 16.22
CA PHE A 139 3.46 7.59 16.15
C PHE A 139 3.91 7.31 14.70
N ALA A 140 4.86 8.09 14.20
CA ALA A 140 5.31 8.00 12.81
C ALA A 140 6.12 6.73 12.49
N ASN A 141 6.51 5.95 13.51
CA ASN A 141 7.28 4.71 13.45
C ASN A 141 6.40 3.46 13.24
N ALA A 142 5.16 3.61 12.78
CA ALA A 142 4.25 2.50 12.50
C ALA A 142 4.42 1.96 11.08
N VAL A 143 4.31 0.63 10.93
CA VAL A 143 4.35 -0.10 9.66
C VAL A 143 3.26 -1.19 9.63
N ALA A 144 2.92 -1.70 8.45
CA ALA A 144 2.02 -2.84 8.32
C ALA A 144 2.48 -3.83 7.25
N PRO A 145 2.17 -5.13 7.39
CA PRO A 145 2.32 -6.09 6.31
C PRO A 145 1.33 -5.78 5.17
N LEU A 146 1.58 -6.36 4.00
CA LEU A 146 0.74 -6.18 2.81
C LEU A 146 -0.17 -7.40 2.55
N GLY A 147 -0.49 -8.14 3.58
CA GLY A 147 -1.32 -9.33 3.58
C GLY A 147 -1.89 -9.56 4.97
N THR A 148 -2.33 -10.77 5.26
CA THR A 148 -2.97 -11.12 6.53
C THR A 148 -1.99 -11.48 7.64
N ALA A 149 -0.74 -11.85 7.32
CA ALA A 149 0.27 -12.23 8.29
C ALA A 149 1.64 -11.64 7.94
N LEU A 150 2.47 -11.45 8.97
CA LEU A 150 3.89 -11.13 8.80
C LEU A 150 4.65 -12.34 8.24
N THR A 151 5.43 -12.11 7.19
CA THR A 151 6.36 -13.11 6.65
C THR A 151 7.70 -13.06 7.39
N GLU A 152 8.52 -14.11 7.23
CA GLU A 152 9.88 -14.14 7.76
C GLU A 152 10.72 -12.96 7.24
N ASN A 153 10.63 -12.65 5.94
CA ASN A 153 11.34 -11.53 5.33
C ASN A 153 10.91 -10.18 5.93
N GLN A 154 9.63 -10.01 6.20
CA GLN A 154 9.11 -8.81 6.87
C GLN A 154 9.57 -8.73 8.33
N MET A 155 9.63 -9.84 9.06
CA MET A 155 10.18 -9.90 10.42
C MET A 155 11.67 -9.52 10.42
N GLU A 156 12.45 -10.03 9.48
CA GLU A 156 13.85 -9.63 9.34
C GLU A 156 14.01 -8.13 9.08
N LEU A 157 13.11 -7.52 8.28
CA LEU A 157 13.12 -6.07 8.06
C LEU A 157 12.89 -5.30 9.37
N LEU A 158 11.97 -5.76 10.21
CA LEU A 158 11.72 -5.15 11.51
C LEU A 158 12.96 -5.25 12.40
N TRP A 159 13.57 -6.42 12.53
CA TRP A 159 14.76 -6.63 13.38
C TRP A 159 16.00 -5.87 12.92
N ARG A 160 16.12 -5.54 11.63
CA ARG A 160 17.22 -4.69 11.13
C ARG A 160 17.18 -3.26 11.65
N VAL A 161 16.01 -2.77 12.10
CA VAL A 161 15.81 -1.39 12.53
C VAL A 161 15.37 -1.26 13.97
N SER A 162 14.85 -2.33 14.58
CA SER A 162 14.39 -2.37 15.96
C SER A 162 14.64 -3.77 16.55
N PRO A 163 15.51 -3.93 17.56
CA PRO A 163 15.76 -5.24 18.17
C PRO A 163 14.51 -5.84 18.80
N GLU A 164 13.62 -5.00 19.32
CA GLU A 164 12.36 -5.38 19.96
C GLU A 164 11.20 -4.61 19.32
N PRO A 165 10.70 -5.05 18.14
CA PRO A 165 9.54 -4.41 17.53
C PRO A 165 8.27 -4.65 18.35
N VAL A 166 7.41 -3.65 18.44
CA VAL A 166 6.09 -3.76 19.07
C VAL A 166 5.10 -4.30 18.05
N LEU A 167 4.44 -5.43 18.36
CA LEU A 167 3.39 -5.99 17.54
C LEU A 167 2.03 -5.61 18.13
N CYS A 168 1.19 -4.94 17.34
CA CYS A 168 -0.14 -4.47 17.73
C CYS A 168 -1.16 -4.93 16.69
N PHE A 169 -1.64 -6.16 16.83
CA PHE A 169 -2.61 -6.80 15.94
C PHE A 169 -3.94 -6.99 16.65
N ASP A 170 -5.03 -7.06 15.86
CA ASP A 170 -6.35 -7.34 16.38
C ASP A 170 -6.37 -8.73 17.06
N GLY A 171 -7.12 -8.87 18.16
CA GLY A 171 -7.23 -10.13 18.88
C GLY A 171 -8.23 -11.11 18.26
N ASP A 172 -8.64 -10.89 17.03
CA ASP A 172 -9.59 -11.73 16.32
C ASP A 172 -8.97 -13.10 15.99
N LYS A 173 -9.81 -14.13 15.97
CA LYS A 173 -9.40 -15.43 15.47
C LYS A 173 -9.22 -15.33 13.94
N ALA A 174 -8.00 -15.58 13.49
CA ALA A 174 -7.68 -15.73 12.07
C ALA A 174 -8.40 -16.95 11.45
#